data_9b21bf499e46910565cbbc96ac4a6aa1
#
_entry.id   9b21bf499e46910565cbbc96ac4a6aa1
#
_cell.length_a   1.000
_cell.length_b   1.000
_cell.length_c   1.000
_cell.angle_alpha   90.00
_cell.angle_beta   90.00
_cell.angle_gamma   90.00
#
_symmetry.space_group_name_H-M   'P 1'
#
loop_
_entity.id
_entity.type
_entity.pdbx_description
1 polymer ?
#
loop_
_entity_poly.entity_id
_entity_poly.type
_entity_poly.pdbx_seq_one_letter_code
_entity_poly.pdbx_strand_id
1 'polypeptide(L)'
;METLDAEHLRSVAALWRTTHRELRTSFQGSSMRPTIEPGETVILRCTDSVAPGDVVAVAQGRDVIVHRLVAMSVDRWWLLRGDANNFCDVPVTDREAIVGRIESVERNGRLRVLDTPPPPRPFARAMTSIVRQLLRVNVSLGVAAARLLIRIRRLLIAGLFRRSNPS
;
A
#
# COMPACT_ATOMS: atom_id res chain seq x y z
N MET A 1 -17.51 -5.39 -16.25
CA MET A 1 -17.16 -4.77 -14.96
C MET A 1 -16.12 -3.69 -15.29
N GLU A 2 -16.56 -2.45 -15.29
CA GLU A 2 -15.72 -1.30 -15.62
C GLU A 2 -14.59 -1.19 -14.58
N THR A 3 -13.36 -1.26 -15.02
CA THR A 3 -12.20 -0.95 -14.16
C THR A 3 -12.23 0.55 -13.92
N LEU A 4 -12.72 0.94 -12.75
CA LEU A 4 -12.64 2.32 -12.28
C LEU A 4 -11.15 2.72 -12.25
N ASP A 5 -10.79 3.72 -13.06
CA ASP A 5 -9.45 4.25 -13.03
C ASP A 5 -9.23 5.02 -11.70
N ALA A 6 -7.96 5.22 -11.31
CA ALA A 6 -7.61 5.81 -10.02
C ALA A 6 -8.13 7.24 -9.84
N GLU A 7 -8.26 8.01 -10.90
CA GLU A 7 -8.77 9.38 -10.87
C GLU A 7 -10.28 9.40 -10.59
N HIS A 8 -11.01 8.49 -11.23
CA HIS A 8 -12.44 8.31 -10.99
C HIS A 8 -12.70 7.84 -9.53
N LEU A 9 -11.88 6.89 -9.05
CA LEU A 9 -11.95 6.44 -7.66
C LEU A 9 -11.65 7.53 -6.64
N ARG A 10 -10.71 8.44 -6.91
CA ARG A 10 -10.43 9.60 -6.03
C ARG A 10 -11.65 10.51 -5.92
N SER A 11 -12.27 10.84 -7.05
CA SER A 11 -13.45 11.71 -7.09
C SER A 11 -14.64 11.09 -6.39
N VAL A 12 -14.88 9.80 -6.64
CA VAL A 12 -15.95 9.02 -5.99
C VAL A 12 -15.68 8.84 -4.49
N ALA A 13 -14.41 8.58 -4.10
CA ALA A 13 -14.04 8.42 -2.70
C ALA A 13 -14.28 9.70 -1.90
N ALA A 14 -14.02 10.88 -2.46
CA ALA A 14 -14.30 12.16 -1.80
C ALA A 14 -15.79 12.30 -1.47
N LEU A 15 -16.68 11.94 -2.40
CA LEU A 15 -18.12 11.93 -2.18
C LEU A 15 -18.55 10.86 -1.18
N TRP A 16 -17.95 9.67 -1.23
CA TRP A 16 -18.34 8.53 -0.39
C TRP A 16 -17.81 8.61 1.04
N ARG A 17 -16.79 9.42 1.32
CA ARG A 17 -16.33 9.72 2.69
C ARG A 17 -17.46 10.32 3.54
N THR A 18 -18.29 11.19 2.94
CA THR A 18 -19.40 11.83 3.66
C THR A 18 -20.55 10.87 3.95
N THR A 19 -20.68 9.80 3.18
CA THR A 19 -21.78 8.83 3.26
C THR A 19 -21.36 7.48 3.85
N HIS A 20 -20.09 7.34 4.27
CA HIS A 20 -19.53 6.09 4.82
C HIS A 20 -19.80 4.85 3.95
N ARG A 21 -19.82 5.02 2.63
CA ARG A 21 -20.06 3.91 1.70
C ARG A 21 -18.90 2.94 1.66
N GLU A 22 -19.26 1.68 1.45
CA GLU A 22 -18.32 0.58 1.24
C GLU A 22 -18.24 0.24 -0.26
N LEU A 23 -17.05 -0.03 -0.71
CA LEU A 23 -16.77 -0.55 -2.05
C LEU A 23 -16.25 -1.98 -1.93
N ARG A 24 -16.81 -2.88 -2.73
CA ARG A 24 -16.34 -4.26 -2.88
C ARG A 24 -15.61 -4.41 -4.21
N THR A 25 -14.38 -4.86 -4.18
CA THR A 25 -13.59 -5.05 -5.41
C THR A 25 -12.64 -6.23 -5.26
N SER A 26 -12.31 -6.88 -6.38
CA SER A 26 -11.35 -8.00 -6.38
C SER A 26 -9.92 -7.48 -6.30
N PHE A 27 -9.13 -8.08 -5.40
CA PHE A 27 -7.71 -7.81 -5.28
C PHE A 27 -6.90 -8.74 -6.18
N GLN A 28 -6.03 -8.18 -7.04
CA GLN A 28 -5.26 -8.96 -8.01
C GLN A 28 -3.76 -9.04 -7.68
N GLY A 29 -3.29 -8.25 -6.74
CA GLY A 29 -1.88 -8.19 -6.38
C GLY A 29 -1.42 -9.32 -5.46
N SER A 30 -0.12 -9.63 -5.46
CA SER A 30 0.50 -10.57 -4.52
C SER A 30 1.28 -9.88 -3.40
N SER A 31 1.37 -8.55 -3.43
CA SER A 31 2.18 -7.75 -2.49
C SER A 31 1.68 -7.78 -1.06
N MET A 32 0.41 -8.13 -0.85
CA MET A 32 -0.22 -8.18 0.48
C MET A 32 -0.24 -9.59 1.10
N ARG A 33 0.36 -10.60 0.47
CA ARG A 33 0.49 -11.92 1.09
C ARG A 33 1.25 -11.89 2.40
N PRO A 34 0.84 -12.67 3.39
CA PRO A 34 -0.29 -13.61 3.41
C PRO A 34 -1.62 -12.95 3.81
N THR A 35 -1.64 -11.63 4.06
CA THR A 35 -2.81 -10.93 4.59
C THR A 35 -3.98 -10.92 3.61
N ILE A 36 -3.70 -10.66 2.33
CA ILE A 36 -4.69 -10.67 1.25
C ILE A 36 -4.11 -11.49 0.10
N GLU A 37 -4.86 -12.50 -0.35
CA GLU A 37 -4.48 -13.34 -1.47
C GLU A 37 -5.07 -12.79 -2.78
N PRO A 38 -4.39 -13.01 -3.93
CA PRO A 38 -4.97 -12.69 -5.23
C PRO A 38 -6.32 -13.38 -5.43
N GLY A 39 -7.30 -12.64 -5.95
CA GLY A 39 -8.66 -13.13 -6.18
C GLY A 39 -9.61 -12.97 -4.99
N GLU A 40 -9.12 -12.60 -3.81
CA GLU A 40 -10.01 -12.24 -2.70
C GLU A 40 -10.74 -10.93 -2.98
N THR A 41 -11.98 -10.82 -2.51
CA THR A 41 -12.74 -9.57 -2.55
C THR A 41 -12.38 -8.74 -1.32
N VAL A 42 -11.89 -7.54 -1.55
CA VAL A 42 -11.63 -6.57 -0.48
C VAL A 42 -12.84 -5.66 -0.27
N ILE A 43 -13.15 -5.37 0.99
CA ILE A 43 -14.18 -4.43 1.40
C ILE A 43 -13.50 -3.17 1.89
N LEU A 44 -13.61 -2.14 1.07
CA LEU A 44 -13.00 -0.82 1.27
C LEU A 44 -14.05 0.13 1.83
N ARG A 45 -13.78 0.72 2.98
CA ARG A 45 -14.52 1.88 3.48
C ARG A 45 -13.82 3.17 3.05
N CYS A 46 -14.54 4.04 2.34
CA CYS A 46 -14.02 5.34 1.97
C CYS A 46 -13.87 6.23 3.23
N THR A 47 -12.65 6.49 3.65
CA THR A 47 -12.31 7.30 4.82
C THR A 47 -10.90 7.85 4.69
N ASP A 48 -10.63 8.99 5.29
CA ASP A 48 -9.30 9.54 5.48
C ASP A 48 -8.80 9.36 6.92
N SER A 49 -9.64 8.80 7.80
CA SER A 49 -9.27 8.43 9.15
C SER A 49 -8.54 7.08 9.13
N VAL A 50 -7.23 7.13 8.99
CA VAL A 50 -6.35 5.97 8.92
C VAL A 50 -5.21 6.07 9.94
N ALA A 51 -4.75 4.93 10.43
CA ALA A 51 -3.68 4.82 11.41
C ALA A 51 -2.61 3.79 11.00
N PRO A 52 -1.38 3.88 11.52
CA PRO A 52 -0.38 2.84 11.33
C PRO A 52 -0.91 1.46 11.75
N GLY A 53 -0.79 0.48 10.85
CA GLY A 53 -1.38 -0.84 10.98
C GLY A 53 -2.53 -1.09 10.00
N ASP A 54 -3.26 -0.06 9.60
CA ASP A 54 -4.35 -0.18 8.63
C ASP A 54 -3.83 -0.61 7.25
N VAL A 55 -4.65 -1.39 6.55
CA VAL A 55 -4.48 -1.63 5.12
C VAL A 55 -5.27 -0.57 4.37
N VAL A 56 -4.61 0.19 3.52
CA VAL A 56 -5.21 1.32 2.83
C VAL A 56 -5.15 1.16 1.31
N ALA A 57 -6.16 1.66 0.63
CA ALA A 57 -6.18 1.82 -0.82
C ALA A 57 -5.73 3.25 -1.17
N VAL A 58 -4.75 3.36 -2.06
CA VAL A 58 -4.16 4.64 -2.47
C VAL A 58 -4.16 4.71 -3.99
N ALA A 59 -4.68 5.81 -4.54
CA ALA A 59 -4.60 6.12 -5.95
C ALA A 59 -3.19 6.62 -6.30
N GLN A 60 -2.51 5.95 -7.23
CA GLN A 60 -1.18 6.32 -7.69
C GLN A 60 -1.10 6.28 -9.21
N GLY A 61 -1.09 7.43 -9.86
CA GLY A 61 -1.22 7.52 -11.31
C GLY A 61 -2.57 6.98 -11.77
N ARG A 62 -2.55 5.94 -12.61
CA ARG A 62 -3.77 5.24 -13.08
C ARG A 62 -4.14 4.02 -12.25
N ASP A 63 -3.31 3.63 -11.28
CA ASP A 63 -3.47 2.42 -10.51
C ASP A 63 -3.99 2.72 -9.10
N VAL A 64 -4.62 1.73 -8.49
CA VAL A 64 -4.94 1.73 -7.06
C VAL A 64 -4.07 0.68 -6.38
N ILE A 65 -3.26 1.14 -5.44
CA ILE A 65 -2.37 0.29 -4.66
C ILE A 65 -3.05 0.02 -3.31
N VAL A 66 -3.09 -1.24 -2.91
CA VAL A 66 -3.56 -1.67 -1.59
C VAL A 66 -2.36 -2.14 -0.79
N HIS A 67 -1.94 -1.35 0.19
CA HIS A 67 -0.78 -1.65 1.04
C HIS A 67 -1.04 -1.26 2.50
N ARG A 68 -0.19 -1.75 3.39
CA ARG A 68 -0.27 -1.41 4.82
C ARG A 68 0.39 -0.08 5.10
N LEU A 69 -0.29 0.77 5.86
CA LEU A 69 0.26 1.99 6.42
C LEU A 69 1.20 1.63 7.57
N VAL A 70 2.50 1.79 7.39
CA VAL A 70 3.52 1.40 8.37
C VAL A 70 4.03 2.56 9.22
N ALA A 71 3.89 3.79 8.73
CA ALA A 71 4.17 5.00 9.49
C ALA A 71 3.51 6.20 8.81
N MET A 72 3.23 7.24 9.58
CA MET A 72 2.70 8.50 9.06
C MET A 72 3.19 9.69 9.89
N SER A 73 3.13 10.87 9.30
CA SER A 73 3.13 12.16 9.96
C SER A 73 1.84 12.86 9.58
N VAL A 74 1.17 13.43 10.55
CA VAL A 74 -0.06 14.18 10.28
C VAL A 74 0.25 15.26 9.24
N ASP A 75 -0.53 15.29 8.18
CA ASP A 75 -0.49 16.28 7.09
C ASP A 75 0.82 16.39 6.27
N ARG A 76 1.79 15.47 6.43
CA ARG A 76 3.06 15.56 5.71
C ARG A 76 3.36 14.38 4.80
N TRP A 77 3.20 13.14 5.29
CA TRP A 77 3.52 11.94 4.53
C TRP A 77 2.94 10.67 5.16
N TRP A 78 2.67 9.70 4.31
CA TRP A 78 2.24 8.35 4.66
C TRP A 78 3.19 7.35 4.02
N LEU A 79 3.74 6.47 4.83
CA LEU A 79 4.67 5.43 4.38
C LEU A 79 3.94 4.10 4.32
N LEU A 80 3.89 3.53 3.13
CA LEU A 80 3.19 2.29 2.85
C LEU A 80 4.16 1.15 2.59
N ARG A 81 3.70 -0.08 2.81
CA ARG A 81 4.42 -1.29 2.43
C ARG A 81 3.45 -2.45 2.23
N GLY A 82 3.64 -3.21 1.15
CA GLY A 82 2.99 -4.52 1.01
C GLY A 82 3.53 -5.51 2.04
N ASP A 83 2.69 -6.35 2.61
CA ASP A 83 3.07 -7.30 3.67
C ASP A 83 4.11 -8.33 3.19
N ALA A 84 4.08 -8.71 1.92
CA ALA A 84 5.10 -9.55 1.28
C ALA A 84 6.39 -8.80 0.92
N ASN A 85 6.41 -7.46 0.96
CA ASN A 85 7.52 -6.65 0.49
C ASN A 85 8.57 -6.41 1.58
N ASN A 86 9.85 -6.40 1.18
CA ASN A 86 10.95 -6.07 2.06
C ASN A 86 11.24 -4.55 2.12
N PHE A 87 10.72 -3.78 1.18
CA PHE A 87 10.93 -2.34 1.06
C PHE A 87 9.59 -1.61 1.14
N CYS A 88 9.64 -0.39 1.65
CA CYS A 88 8.51 0.53 1.59
C CYS A 88 8.33 1.07 0.18
N ASP A 89 7.12 1.54 -0.09
CA ASP A 89 6.82 2.29 -1.30
C ASP A 89 7.39 3.72 -1.23
N VAL A 90 7.27 4.46 -2.32
CA VAL A 90 7.49 5.91 -2.28
C VAL A 90 6.46 6.51 -1.33
N PRO A 91 6.89 7.36 -0.37
CA PRO A 91 5.94 8.00 0.53
C PRO A 91 4.87 8.78 -0.21
N VAL A 92 3.63 8.63 0.22
CA VAL A 92 2.50 9.43 -0.27
C VAL A 92 2.53 10.76 0.48
N THR A 93 2.52 11.86 -0.25
CA THR A 93 2.52 13.23 0.31
C THR A 93 1.22 13.98 0.01
N ASP A 94 0.37 13.38 -0.82
CA ASP A 94 -0.95 13.90 -1.15
C ASP A 94 -2.01 13.10 -0.38
N ARG A 95 -2.69 13.75 0.56
CA ARG A 95 -3.74 13.13 1.38
C ARG A 95 -4.93 12.68 0.53
N GLU A 96 -5.24 13.38 -0.53
CA GLU A 96 -6.36 13.05 -1.42
C GLU A 96 -6.12 11.74 -2.19
N ALA A 97 -4.87 11.30 -2.28
CA ALA A 97 -4.54 10.01 -2.87
C ALA A 97 -5.07 8.82 -2.05
N ILE A 98 -5.33 9.00 -0.74
CA ILE A 98 -5.89 7.94 0.10
C ILE A 98 -7.38 7.80 -0.22
N VAL A 99 -7.74 6.67 -0.82
CA VAL A 99 -9.13 6.33 -1.17
C VAL A 99 -9.91 5.88 0.07
N GLY A 100 -9.29 5.04 0.89
CA GLY A 100 -9.91 4.55 2.12
C GLY A 100 -9.13 3.40 2.75
N ARG A 101 -9.78 2.77 3.76
CA ARG A 101 -9.26 1.65 4.53
C ARG A 101 -9.94 0.35 4.14
N ILE A 102 -9.16 -0.72 3.97
CA ILE A 102 -9.71 -2.08 3.83
C ILE A 102 -10.06 -2.59 5.22
N GLU A 103 -11.33 -2.86 5.46
CA GLU A 103 -11.82 -3.36 6.75
C GLU A 103 -11.82 -4.88 6.81
N SER A 104 -12.17 -5.52 5.70
CA SER A 104 -12.25 -6.96 5.63
C SER A 104 -11.98 -7.49 4.24
N VAL A 105 -11.70 -8.78 4.17
CA VAL A 105 -11.60 -9.54 2.93
C VAL A 105 -12.58 -10.69 2.94
N GLU A 106 -13.12 -11.00 1.77
CA GLU A 106 -14.06 -12.10 1.57
C GLU A 106 -13.43 -13.13 0.65
N ARG A 107 -13.44 -14.40 1.09
CA ARG A 107 -13.05 -15.56 0.31
C ARG A 107 -14.07 -16.65 0.47
N ASN A 108 -14.62 -17.17 -0.64
CA ASN A 108 -15.61 -18.26 -0.63
C ASN A 108 -16.82 -17.95 0.30
N GLY A 109 -17.33 -16.73 0.31
CA GLY A 109 -18.43 -16.29 1.16
C GLY A 109 -18.09 -16.10 2.64
N ARG A 110 -16.81 -16.27 3.04
CA ARG A 110 -16.36 -16.04 4.43
C ARG A 110 -15.65 -14.69 4.53
N LEU A 111 -16.15 -13.85 5.41
CA LEU A 111 -15.56 -12.57 5.78
C LEU A 111 -14.47 -12.76 6.84
N ARG A 112 -13.33 -12.09 6.65
CA ARG A 112 -12.24 -12.01 7.61
C ARG A 112 -11.83 -10.55 7.80
N VAL A 113 -11.94 -10.05 9.02
CA VAL A 113 -11.49 -8.72 9.40
C VAL A 113 -9.96 -8.65 9.45
N LEU A 114 -9.38 -7.53 9.08
CA LEU A 114 -7.93 -7.33 9.03
C LEU A 114 -7.41 -6.65 10.30
N ASP A 115 -7.56 -7.33 11.46
CA ASP A 115 -7.27 -6.73 12.77
C ASP A 115 -5.79 -6.74 13.15
N THR A 116 -5.04 -7.74 12.72
CA THR A 116 -3.67 -7.94 13.19
C THR A 116 -2.68 -7.96 12.02
N PRO A 117 -1.75 -6.99 11.97
CA PRO A 117 -0.70 -7.02 10.97
C PRO A 117 0.25 -8.20 11.21
N PRO A 118 0.71 -8.89 10.15
CA PRO A 118 1.75 -9.89 10.29
C PRO A 118 3.05 -9.21 10.75
N PRO A 119 3.87 -9.90 11.58
CA PRO A 119 5.13 -9.36 12.02
C PRO A 119 6.03 -9.05 10.81
N PRO A 120 6.58 -7.82 10.70
CA PRO A 120 7.44 -7.48 9.60
C PRO A 120 8.74 -8.28 9.68
N ARG A 121 9.24 -8.74 8.53
CA ARG A 121 10.57 -9.38 8.43
C ARG A 121 11.64 -8.43 8.97
N PRO A 122 12.70 -8.93 9.65
CA PRO A 122 13.72 -8.07 10.28
C PRO A 122 14.31 -7.03 9.32
N PHE A 123 14.62 -7.44 8.10
CA PHE A 123 15.14 -6.55 7.07
C PHE A 123 14.13 -5.45 6.67
N ALA A 124 12.87 -5.82 6.48
CA ALA A 124 11.81 -4.87 6.17
C ALA A 124 11.59 -3.86 7.31
N ARG A 125 11.72 -4.30 8.57
CA ARG A 125 11.66 -3.42 9.75
C ARG A 125 12.79 -2.40 9.74
N ALA A 126 14.03 -2.85 9.48
CA ALA A 126 15.21 -1.96 9.42
C ALA A 126 15.05 -0.92 8.31
N MET A 127 14.68 -1.34 7.09
CA MET A 127 14.48 -0.43 5.96
C MET A 127 13.37 0.59 6.22
N THR A 128 12.25 0.16 6.79
CA THR A 128 11.16 1.04 7.20
C THR A 128 11.64 2.09 8.21
N SER A 129 12.44 1.68 9.20
CA SER A 129 12.98 2.58 10.22
C SER A 129 13.90 3.64 9.63
N ILE A 130 14.79 3.27 8.72
CA ILE A 130 15.68 4.21 8.02
C ILE A 130 14.85 5.25 7.25
N VAL A 131 13.94 4.81 6.39
CA VAL A 131 13.13 5.74 5.60
C VAL A 131 12.30 6.64 6.50
N ARG A 132 11.69 6.10 7.56
CA ARG A 132 10.92 6.88 8.52
C ARG A 132 11.76 7.96 9.23
N GLN A 133 12.99 7.67 9.63
CA GLN A 133 13.88 8.66 10.24
C GLN A 133 14.24 9.76 9.25
N LEU A 134 14.59 9.42 8.03
CA LEU A 134 14.87 10.41 6.99
C LEU A 134 13.67 11.31 6.69
N LEU A 135 12.45 10.74 6.63
CA LEU A 135 11.21 11.51 6.44
C LEU A 135 10.94 12.48 7.61
N ARG A 136 11.33 12.11 8.84
CA ARG A 136 11.19 13.00 10.01
C ARG A 136 12.13 14.21 9.93
N VAL A 137 13.33 14.00 9.40
CA VAL A 137 14.32 15.08 9.24
C VAL A 137 13.97 15.94 8.03
N ASN A 138 13.74 15.32 6.88
CA ASN A 138 13.40 16.02 5.64
C ASN A 138 12.62 15.09 4.70
N VAL A 139 11.44 15.53 4.28
CA VAL A 139 10.56 14.74 3.42
C VAL A 139 11.22 14.40 2.08
N SER A 140 11.92 15.36 1.47
CA SER A 140 12.62 15.15 0.20
C SER A 140 13.71 14.09 0.30
N LEU A 141 14.48 14.08 1.39
CA LEU A 141 15.49 13.05 1.66
C LEU A 141 14.85 11.66 1.85
N GLY A 142 13.76 11.58 2.59
CA GLY A 142 13.03 10.33 2.79
C GLY A 142 12.45 9.77 1.50
N VAL A 143 11.88 10.64 0.65
CA VAL A 143 11.37 10.27 -0.68
C VAL A 143 12.51 9.80 -1.59
N ALA A 144 13.65 10.51 -1.60
CA ALA A 144 14.81 10.11 -2.39
C ALA A 144 15.36 8.75 -1.96
N ALA A 145 15.47 8.51 -0.65
CA ALA A 145 15.91 7.23 -0.10
C ALA A 145 14.96 6.08 -0.49
N ALA A 146 13.65 6.27 -0.38
CA ALA A 146 12.67 5.27 -0.79
C ALA A 146 12.77 4.94 -2.29
N ARG A 147 12.90 5.96 -3.15
CA ARG A 147 13.09 5.77 -4.58
C ARG A 147 14.38 5.01 -4.91
N LEU A 148 15.47 5.33 -4.22
CA LEU A 148 16.76 4.64 -4.38
C LEU A 148 16.62 3.16 -4.01
N LEU A 149 16.02 2.84 -2.87
CA LEU A 149 15.80 1.47 -2.43
C LEU A 149 14.95 0.66 -3.41
N ILE A 150 13.92 1.26 -3.99
CA ILE A 150 13.09 0.62 -5.03
C ILE A 150 13.91 0.36 -6.30
N ARG A 151 14.78 1.29 -6.71
CA ARG A 151 15.68 1.10 -7.86
C ARG A 151 16.65 -0.05 -7.61
N ILE A 152 17.29 -0.09 -6.45
CA ILE A 152 18.20 -1.18 -6.04
C ILE A 152 17.49 -2.52 -6.10
N ARG A 153 16.27 -2.61 -5.54
CA ARG A 153 15.44 -3.81 -5.61
C ARG A 153 15.22 -4.28 -7.05
N ARG A 154 14.85 -3.35 -7.96
CA ARG A 154 14.61 -3.68 -9.38
C ARG A 154 15.88 -4.22 -10.05
N LEU A 155 17.05 -3.64 -9.78
CA LEU A 155 18.32 -4.08 -10.31
C LEU A 155 18.73 -5.46 -9.80
N LEU A 156 18.55 -5.73 -8.51
CA LEU A 156 18.83 -7.04 -7.92
C LEU A 156 17.95 -8.14 -8.52
N ILE A 157 16.66 -7.88 -8.70
CA ILE A 157 15.74 -8.82 -9.34
C ILE A 157 16.15 -9.06 -10.80
N ALA A 158 16.42 -8.01 -11.57
CA ALA A 158 16.87 -8.13 -12.97
C ALA A 158 18.20 -8.87 -13.12
N GLY A 159 19.14 -8.67 -12.17
CA GLY A 159 20.42 -9.38 -12.13
C GLY A 159 20.29 -10.87 -11.83
N LEU A 160 19.33 -11.26 -10.99
CA LEU A 160 19.03 -12.65 -10.69
C LEU A 160 18.42 -13.38 -11.90
N PHE A 161 17.52 -12.74 -12.65
CA PHE A 161 16.92 -13.30 -13.85
C PHE A 161 17.95 -13.49 -15.00
N ARG A 162 18.97 -12.63 -15.12
CA ARG A 162 20.05 -12.80 -16.11
C ARG A 162 20.98 -13.99 -15.82
N ARG A 163 21.13 -14.37 -14.54
CA ARG A 163 21.98 -15.51 -14.14
C ARG A 163 21.29 -16.86 -14.26
N SER A 164 19.96 -16.89 -14.31
CA SER A 164 19.17 -18.13 -14.42
C SER A 164 18.87 -18.55 -15.87
N ASN A 165 19.32 -17.79 -16.88
CA ASN A 165 19.18 -18.14 -18.31
C ASN A 165 20.54 -18.01 -19.01
N PRO A 166 21.46 -18.99 -18.85
CA PRO A 166 22.62 -19.10 -19.71
C PRO A 166 22.15 -19.68 -21.04
N SER A 167 22.27 -18.86 -22.10
CA SER A 167 22.09 -19.25 -23.51
C SER A 167 23.01 -20.41 -23.89
#